data_1cffadb524fa714e5445c84b544ab8e9
#
_entry.id   1cffadb524fa714e5445c84b544ab8e9
#
_cell.length_a   1.000
_cell.length_b   1.000
_cell.length_c   1.000
_cell.angle_alpha   90.00
_cell.angle_beta   90.00
_cell.angle_gamma   90.00
#
_symmetry.space_group_name_H-M   'P 1'
#
loop_
_entity.id
_entity.type
_entity.pdbx_description
1 polymer ?
#
loop_
_entity_poly.entity_id
_entity_poly.type
_entity_poly.pdbx_seq_one_letter_code
_entity_poly.pdbx_strand_id
1 'polypeptide(L)'
;MLDIDPACDGDVVVLELSSYQTELARALTPDIAVFTNLSPDHLDRHGGLGGYFAAKRRLFVEGGPDRAIIGIDEPEGQMLANQLSEGRGDDRVIDISVTGKLTGPGWHVFARKGFLAEYRKLRQVASIDLRGMASLTGAHNHQNACAAYAVCRTLGLAPRVIEAGLASFAGLPHRSQVIAKTDGVRYVNDSKATNVDSAAKALQAFDNIRWICGGLQKDGGLEAVQPALGRVRKAYVIGREAAAFAMQLPCETEVCTTMAVAVARARAEAAPGDTVLLAPAAASFDQYDNFEQRGDDFTRQVTGAAQK
;
A
#
# COMPACT_ATOMS: atom_id res chain seq x y z
N MET A 1 -17.33 -14.49 10.95
CA MET A 1 -18.52 -13.63 11.10
C MET A 1 -18.02 -12.36 11.74
N LEU A 2 -18.28 -11.20 11.15
CA LEU A 2 -17.91 -9.93 11.76
C LEU A 2 -18.88 -9.68 12.92
N ASP A 3 -18.38 -9.61 14.13
CA ASP A 3 -19.14 -9.08 15.27
C ASP A 3 -19.18 -7.56 15.13
N ILE A 4 -20.07 -7.08 14.27
CA ILE A 4 -20.37 -5.67 14.15
C ILE A 4 -21.62 -5.44 14.98
N ASP A 5 -21.55 -4.55 15.96
CA ASP A 5 -22.74 -4.07 16.66
C ASP A 5 -23.73 -3.51 15.63
N PRO A 6 -25.06 -3.63 15.88
CA PRO A 6 -26.04 -3.10 14.96
C PRO A 6 -25.74 -1.64 14.64
N ALA A 7 -25.55 -1.32 13.36
CA ALA A 7 -25.26 0.05 12.92
C ALA A 7 -26.49 0.93 13.19
N CYS A 8 -26.24 2.14 13.70
CA CYS A 8 -27.22 3.19 13.86
C CYS A 8 -27.26 4.10 12.62
N ASP A 9 -28.33 4.87 12.46
CA ASP A 9 -28.41 5.88 11.42
C ASP A 9 -27.25 6.87 11.53
N GLY A 10 -26.47 7.01 10.46
CA GLY A 10 -25.30 7.87 10.38
C GLY A 10 -23.96 7.17 10.64
N ASP A 11 -23.95 5.90 11.03
CA ASP A 11 -22.73 5.13 11.17
C ASP A 11 -22.11 4.81 9.78
N VAL A 12 -20.79 4.81 9.71
CA VAL A 12 -20.03 4.45 8.51
C VAL A 12 -19.30 3.16 8.76
N VAL A 13 -19.64 2.11 8.01
CA VAL A 13 -18.95 0.82 8.05
C VAL A 13 -17.94 0.76 6.91
N VAL A 14 -16.66 0.60 7.23
CA VAL A 14 -15.58 0.46 6.26
C VAL A 14 -15.15 -1.00 6.20
N LEU A 15 -15.33 -1.63 5.01
CA LEU A 15 -14.97 -3.03 4.76
C LEU A 15 -13.76 -3.10 3.83
N GLU A 16 -12.72 -3.79 4.23
CA GLU A 16 -11.66 -4.25 3.33
C GLU A 16 -12.04 -5.64 2.82
N LEU A 17 -12.09 -5.81 1.50
CA LEU A 17 -12.55 -7.03 0.87
C LEU A 17 -11.48 -7.60 -0.06
N SER A 18 -11.12 -8.86 0.18
CA SER A 18 -10.32 -9.64 -0.76
C SER A 18 -11.13 -10.00 -2.01
N SER A 19 -10.44 -10.39 -3.10
CA SER A 19 -11.08 -10.90 -4.31
C SER A 19 -11.94 -12.15 -4.05
N TYR A 20 -11.56 -12.97 -3.07
CA TYR A 20 -12.37 -14.13 -2.64
C TYR A 20 -13.70 -13.70 -2.03
N GLN A 21 -13.66 -12.67 -1.19
CA GLN A 21 -14.87 -12.17 -0.54
C GLN A 21 -15.78 -11.45 -1.53
N THR A 22 -15.22 -10.65 -2.46
CA THR A 22 -16.03 -10.00 -3.51
C THR A 22 -16.67 -11.01 -4.46
N GLU A 23 -15.99 -12.13 -4.74
CA GLU A 23 -16.56 -13.22 -5.56
C GLU A 23 -17.78 -13.87 -4.89
N LEU A 24 -17.78 -13.99 -3.57
CA LEU A 24 -18.83 -14.65 -2.78
C LEU A 24 -19.93 -13.69 -2.31
N ALA A 25 -19.62 -12.41 -2.12
CA ALA A 25 -20.52 -11.41 -1.55
C ALA A 25 -21.54 -10.88 -2.60
N ARG A 26 -22.39 -11.77 -3.14
CA ARG A 26 -23.30 -11.44 -4.24
C ARG A 26 -24.41 -10.45 -3.89
N ALA A 27 -24.77 -10.36 -2.62
CA ALA A 27 -25.81 -9.45 -2.14
C ALA A 27 -25.25 -8.13 -1.58
N LEU A 28 -23.92 -7.95 -1.60
CA LEU A 28 -23.30 -6.74 -1.06
C LEU A 28 -23.44 -5.58 -2.06
N THR A 29 -24.15 -4.55 -1.66
CA THR A 29 -24.36 -3.30 -2.41
C THR A 29 -23.87 -2.14 -1.56
N PRO A 30 -22.57 -1.77 -1.61
CA PRO A 30 -22.06 -0.66 -0.83
C PRO A 30 -22.51 0.69 -1.39
N ASP A 31 -22.70 1.70 -0.55
CA ASP A 31 -22.96 3.08 -0.98
C ASP A 31 -21.74 3.65 -1.74
N ILE A 32 -20.54 3.33 -1.26
CA ILE A 32 -19.28 3.76 -1.85
C ILE A 32 -18.38 2.54 -2.03
N ALA A 33 -17.84 2.34 -3.24
CA ALA A 33 -16.82 1.33 -3.49
C ALA A 33 -15.52 1.99 -3.98
N VAL A 34 -14.39 1.43 -3.53
CA VAL A 34 -13.04 1.92 -3.86
C VAL A 34 -12.25 0.83 -4.57
N PHE A 35 -11.71 1.14 -5.74
CA PHE A 35 -10.74 0.35 -6.47
C PHE A 35 -9.44 1.16 -6.58
N THR A 36 -8.39 0.76 -5.90
CA THR A 36 -7.13 1.53 -5.88
C THR A 36 -6.22 1.15 -7.05
N ASN A 37 -5.87 -0.13 -7.16
CA ASN A 37 -4.99 -0.68 -8.20
C ASN A 37 -5.17 -2.19 -8.30
N LEU A 38 -4.54 -2.79 -9.32
CA LEU A 38 -4.49 -4.23 -9.52
C LEU A 38 -3.04 -4.65 -9.78
N SER A 39 -2.45 -5.36 -8.82
CA SER A 39 -1.18 -6.07 -9.04
C SER A 39 -1.46 -7.57 -9.09
N PRO A 40 -0.75 -8.35 -9.93
CA PRO A 40 -0.93 -9.79 -10.00
C PRO A 40 -0.81 -10.45 -8.63
N ASP A 41 -1.86 -11.11 -8.18
CA ASP A 41 -1.89 -11.95 -6.98
C ASP A 41 -2.99 -12.99 -7.13
N HIS A 42 -2.84 -14.14 -6.48
CA HIS A 42 -3.86 -15.21 -6.50
C HIS A 42 -4.28 -15.67 -7.91
N LEU A 43 -3.38 -15.63 -8.90
CA LEU A 43 -3.69 -15.92 -10.30
C LEU A 43 -4.17 -17.36 -10.51
N ASP A 44 -3.61 -18.31 -9.76
CA ASP A 44 -4.01 -19.73 -9.80
C ASP A 44 -5.47 -19.90 -9.46
N ARG A 45 -5.94 -19.18 -8.43
CA ARG A 45 -7.32 -19.25 -7.95
C ARG A 45 -8.32 -18.69 -8.96
N HIS A 46 -7.95 -17.62 -9.66
CA HIS A 46 -8.84 -16.87 -10.56
C HIS A 46 -8.64 -17.22 -12.04
N GLY A 47 -7.74 -18.14 -12.38
CA GLY A 47 -7.44 -18.47 -13.77
C GLY A 47 -6.74 -17.35 -14.54
N GLY A 48 -5.94 -16.54 -13.85
CA GLY A 48 -5.16 -15.44 -14.41
C GLY A 48 -5.65 -14.03 -14.01
N LEU A 49 -4.96 -13.00 -14.53
CA LEU A 49 -5.22 -11.60 -14.19
C LEU A 49 -6.65 -11.15 -14.55
N GLY A 50 -7.18 -11.61 -15.70
CA GLY A 50 -8.54 -11.30 -16.14
C GLY A 50 -9.60 -11.79 -15.17
N GLY A 51 -9.49 -13.02 -14.66
CA GLY A 51 -10.40 -13.57 -13.66
C GLY A 51 -10.28 -12.87 -12.30
N TYR A 52 -9.04 -12.50 -11.90
CA TYR A 52 -8.80 -11.73 -10.69
C TYR A 52 -9.44 -10.33 -10.78
N PHE A 53 -9.27 -9.65 -11.92
CA PHE A 53 -9.93 -8.37 -12.17
C PHE A 53 -11.46 -8.51 -12.18
N ALA A 54 -12.01 -9.55 -12.85
CA ALA A 54 -13.45 -9.80 -12.91
C ALA A 54 -14.05 -9.97 -11.50
N ALA A 55 -13.38 -10.72 -10.62
CA ALA A 55 -13.81 -10.91 -9.24
C ALA A 55 -13.91 -9.58 -8.46
N LYS A 56 -12.91 -8.71 -8.59
CA LYS A 56 -12.92 -7.38 -7.94
C LYS A 56 -13.92 -6.42 -8.59
N ARG A 57 -13.99 -6.40 -9.93
CA ARG A 57 -14.90 -5.55 -10.72
C ARG A 57 -16.36 -5.78 -10.39
N ARG A 58 -16.71 -6.99 -9.98
CA ARG A 58 -18.08 -7.39 -9.66
C ARG A 58 -18.77 -6.46 -8.66
N LEU A 59 -18.02 -6.00 -7.62
CA LEU A 59 -18.53 -5.06 -6.62
C LEU A 59 -19.07 -3.75 -7.21
N PHE A 60 -18.61 -3.38 -8.40
CA PHE A 60 -18.93 -2.12 -9.07
C PHE A 60 -20.05 -2.26 -10.11
N VAL A 61 -20.24 -3.43 -10.67
CA VAL A 61 -21.14 -3.65 -11.83
C VAL A 61 -22.39 -4.46 -11.48
N GLU A 62 -22.33 -5.34 -10.50
CA GLU A 62 -23.48 -6.15 -10.06
C GLU A 62 -24.15 -5.48 -8.85
N GLY A 63 -25.20 -4.70 -9.08
CA GLY A 63 -25.89 -3.94 -8.06
C GLY A 63 -25.18 -2.67 -7.61
N GLY A 64 -24.08 -2.38 -8.11
CA GLY A 64 -23.08 -1.34 -7.94
C GLY A 64 -23.29 -0.19 -6.96
N PRO A 65 -22.21 0.51 -6.56
CA PRO A 65 -22.27 1.60 -5.59
C PRO A 65 -22.92 2.86 -6.17
N ASP A 66 -23.43 3.73 -5.31
CA ASP A 66 -23.85 5.08 -5.69
C ASP A 66 -22.64 5.93 -6.12
N ARG A 67 -21.47 5.68 -5.50
CA ARG A 67 -20.19 6.32 -5.85
C ARG A 67 -19.10 5.27 -6.01
N ALA A 68 -18.37 5.34 -7.11
CA ALA A 68 -17.20 4.53 -7.39
C ALA A 68 -15.94 5.41 -7.39
N ILE A 69 -14.97 5.10 -6.55
CA ILE A 69 -13.68 5.77 -6.50
C ILE A 69 -12.65 4.85 -7.15
N ILE A 70 -12.07 5.27 -8.26
CA ILE A 70 -11.29 4.39 -9.13
C ILE A 70 -9.89 4.95 -9.34
N GLY A 71 -8.87 4.17 -8.99
CA GLY A 71 -7.48 4.42 -9.36
C GLY A 71 -7.28 4.15 -10.85
N ILE A 72 -6.92 5.19 -11.60
CA ILE A 72 -6.79 5.12 -13.06
C ILE A 72 -5.34 5.15 -13.55
N ASP A 73 -4.40 4.87 -12.68
CA ASP A 73 -2.98 4.81 -13.05
C ASP A 73 -2.64 3.57 -13.89
N GLU A 74 -3.48 2.52 -13.84
CA GLU A 74 -3.34 1.25 -14.53
C GLU A 74 -4.49 1.00 -15.53
N PRO A 75 -4.28 0.19 -16.60
CA PRO A 75 -5.29 -0.04 -17.63
C PRO A 75 -6.62 -0.59 -17.11
N GLU A 76 -6.59 -1.49 -16.12
CA GLU A 76 -7.78 -2.10 -15.52
C GLU A 76 -8.66 -1.05 -14.82
N GLY A 77 -8.03 -0.13 -14.10
CA GLY A 77 -8.73 0.99 -13.47
C GLY A 77 -9.34 1.94 -14.50
N GLN A 78 -8.60 2.29 -15.55
CA GLN A 78 -9.10 3.11 -16.65
C GLN A 78 -10.31 2.46 -17.34
N MET A 79 -10.21 1.15 -17.62
CA MET A 79 -11.30 0.39 -18.23
C MET A 79 -12.54 0.38 -17.34
N LEU A 80 -12.37 0.17 -16.02
CA LEU A 80 -13.47 0.17 -15.06
C LEU A 80 -14.13 1.55 -14.96
N ALA A 81 -13.34 2.62 -14.84
CA ALA A 81 -13.82 4.00 -14.77
C ALA A 81 -14.64 4.36 -16.03
N ASN A 82 -14.11 4.08 -17.22
CA ASN A 82 -14.80 4.32 -18.48
C ASN A 82 -16.14 3.58 -18.54
N GLN A 83 -16.14 2.28 -18.22
CA GLN A 83 -17.36 1.47 -18.22
C GLN A 83 -18.44 2.01 -17.29
N LEU A 84 -18.06 2.49 -16.09
CA LEU A 84 -19.00 3.02 -15.10
C LEU A 84 -19.53 4.41 -15.48
N SER A 85 -18.77 5.18 -16.27
CA SER A 85 -19.14 6.52 -16.75
C SER A 85 -20.07 6.49 -17.96
N GLU A 86 -20.09 5.39 -18.74
CA GLU A 86 -20.92 5.26 -19.91
C GLU A 86 -22.43 5.33 -19.57
N GLY A 87 -23.12 6.34 -20.13
CA GLY A 87 -24.56 6.50 -20.02
C GLY A 87 -25.09 6.94 -18.65
N ARG A 88 -24.23 7.39 -17.74
CA ARG A 88 -24.60 7.85 -16.38
C ARG A 88 -24.00 9.22 -16.09
N GLY A 89 -24.67 10.00 -15.23
CA GLY A 89 -24.25 11.36 -14.90
C GLY A 89 -22.84 11.46 -14.30
N ASP A 90 -22.20 12.58 -14.52
CA ASP A 90 -20.77 12.88 -14.32
C ASP A 90 -20.20 12.67 -12.90
N ASP A 91 -21.04 12.56 -11.90
CA ASP A 91 -20.59 12.54 -10.49
C ASP A 91 -20.51 11.13 -9.86
N ARG A 92 -20.86 10.07 -10.60
CA ARG A 92 -20.84 8.70 -10.04
C ARG A 92 -19.42 8.16 -9.87
N VAL A 93 -18.54 8.48 -10.80
CA VAL A 93 -17.13 8.04 -10.77
C VAL A 93 -16.24 9.18 -10.28
N ILE A 94 -15.37 8.86 -9.35
CA ILE A 94 -14.31 9.75 -8.87
C ILE A 94 -12.99 9.10 -9.25
N ASP A 95 -12.30 9.70 -10.21
CA ASP A 95 -10.98 9.21 -10.62
C ASP A 95 -9.92 9.63 -9.62
N ILE A 96 -9.06 8.68 -9.21
CA ILE A 96 -7.87 9.00 -8.43
C ILE A 96 -6.60 8.61 -9.18
N SER A 97 -5.52 9.42 -9.03
CA SER A 97 -4.23 9.18 -9.67
C SER A 97 -3.06 9.71 -8.83
N VAL A 98 -1.90 9.08 -9.00
CA VAL A 98 -0.62 9.56 -8.47
C VAL A 98 0.46 9.71 -9.54
N THR A 99 0.15 9.33 -10.78
CA THR A 99 1.07 9.44 -11.93
C THR A 99 0.83 10.72 -12.73
N GLY A 100 -0.41 11.21 -12.80
CA GLY A 100 -0.81 12.33 -13.63
C GLY A 100 -1.65 13.39 -12.92
N LYS A 101 -1.75 14.57 -13.54
CA LYS A 101 -2.71 15.61 -13.18
C LYS A 101 -4.02 15.33 -13.90
N LEU A 102 -5.12 15.29 -13.16
CA LEU A 102 -6.47 15.08 -13.68
C LEU A 102 -7.24 16.41 -13.64
N THR A 103 -7.70 16.88 -14.80
CA THR A 103 -8.38 18.19 -14.93
C THR A 103 -9.60 18.14 -15.87
N GLY A 104 -10.15 16.94 -16.11
CA GLY A 104 -11.35 16.73 -16.92
C GLY A 104 -12.64 17.32 -16.33
N PRO A 105 -13.77 17.15 -17.01
CA PRO A 105 -15.07 17.70 -16.58
C PRO A 105 -15.63 17.01 -15.32
N GLY A 106 -15.18 15.79 -14.98
CA GLY A 106 -15.66 14.99 -13.87
C GLY A 106 -15.18 15.44 -12.49
N TRP A 107 -15.22 14.53 -11.56
CA TRP A 107 -14.66 14.69 -10.21
C TRP A 107 -13.37 13.88 -10.10
N HIS A 108 -12.28 14.57 -9.81
CA HIS A 108 -10.95 13.99 -9.79
C HIS A 108 -10.22 14.34 -8.48
N VAL A 109 -9.50 13.37 -7.94
CA VAL A 109 -8.57 13.58 -6.81
C VAL A 109 -7.23 12.97 -7.18
N PHE A 110 -6.15 13.74 -7.15
CA PHE A 110 -4.84 13.23 -7.50
C PHE A 110 -3.76 13.78 -6.58
N ALA A 111 -2.67 13.04 -6.44
CA ALA A 111 -1.51 13.52 -5.71
C ALA A 111 -0.30 13.65 -6.64
N ARG A 112 0.34 14.82 -6.63
CA ARG A 112 1.53 15.09 -7.43
C ARG A 112 2.52 15.96 -6.65
N LYS A 113 3.80 15.59 -6.68
CA LYS A 113 4.89 16.31 -5.98
C LYS A 113 4.58 16.54 -4.49
N GLY A 114 3.88 15.59 -3.85
CA GLY A 114 3.51 15.66 -2.44
C GLY A 114 2.28 16.53 -2.13
N PHE A 115 1.55 16.99 -3.13
CA PHE A 115 0.28 17.71 -2.96
C PHE A 115 -0.88 16.87 -3.46
N LEU A 116 -1.89 16.67 -2.62
CA LEU A 116 -3.20 16.17 -3.03
C LEU A 116 -4.03 17.34 -3.52
N ALA A 117 -4.73 17.17 -4.65
CA ALA A 117 -5.62 18.16 -5.21
C ALA A 117 -6.97 17.55 -5.60
N GLU A 118 -8.06 18.25 -5.28
CA GLU A 118 -9.41 17.95 -5.74
C GLU A 118 -9.77 18.88 -6.90
N TYR A 119 -10.26 18.30 -8.00
CA TYR A 119 -10.82 19.01 -9.13
C TYR A 119 -12.26 18.56 -9.38
N ARG A 120 -13.16 19.51 -9.59
CA ARG A 120 -14.55 19.28 -10.01
C ARG A 120 -14.92 20.23 -11.12
N LYS A 121 -15.51 19.70 -12.20
CA LYS A 121 -15.96 20.52 -13.34
C LYS A 121 -14.89 21.52 -13.80
N LEU A 122 -13.68 21.02 -14.04
CA LEU A 122 -12.52 21.80 -14.51
C LEU A 122 -11.93 22.80 -13.50
N ARG A 123 -12.43 22.85 -12.26
CA ARG A 123 -11.95 23.80 -11.24
C ARG A 123 -11.29 23.06 -10.08
N GLN A 124 -10.18 23.61 -9.61
CA GLN A 124 -9.58 23.15 -8.37
C GLN A 124 -10.45 23.59 -7.18
N VAL A 125 -10.85 22.62 -6.37
CA VAL A 125 -11.72 22.82 -5.19
C VAL A 125 -10.88 22.85 -3.91
N ALA A 126 -9.83 22.03 -3.84
CA ALA A 126 -8.95 21.95 -2.66
C ALA A 126 -7.53 21.53 -3.06
N SER A 127 -6.60 21.83 -2.16
CA SER A 127 -5.22 21.32 -2.19
C SER A 127 -4.72 21.10 -0.76
N ILE A 128 -4.09 19.94 -0.52
CA ILE A 128 -3.52 19.54 0.78
C ILE A 128 -2.05 19.20 0.58
N ASP A 129 -1.18 19.70 1.46
CA ASP A 129 0.25 19.37 1.46
C ASP A 129 0.49 18.08 2.28
N LEU A 130 0.88 16.99 1.60
CA LEU A 130 1.16 15.69 2.22
C LEU A 130 2.63 15.54 2.65
N ARG A 131 3.53 16.47 2.26
CA ARG A 131 4.99 16.32 2.46
C ARG A 131 5.42 16.29 3.92
N GLY A 132 4.65 16.93 4.79
CA GLY A 132 4.87 16.90 6.25
C GLY A 132 4.28 15.69 6.96
N MET A 133 3.51 14.85 6.27
CA MET A 133 2.79 13.72 6.85
C MET A 133 3.62 12.43 6.72
N ALA A 134 4.44 12.16 7.74
CA ALA A 134 5.45 11.08 7.71
C ALA A 134 4.86 9.69 7.44
N SER A 135 3.64 9.41 7.91
CA SER A 135 2.91 8.16 7.71
C SER A 135 2.37 7.98 6.28
N LEU A 136 2.34 9.04 5.48
CA LEU A 136 1.84 9.03 4.11
C LEU A 136 2.97 9.11 3.06
N THR A 137 4.18 8.70 3.41
CA THR A 137 5.32 8.72 2.48
C THR A 137 5.15 7.69 1.36
N GLY A 138 5.47 8.11 0.12
CA GLY A 138 5.46 7.26 -1.07
C GLY A 138 4.17 7.35 -1.89
N ALA A 139 4.29 7.06 -3.21
CA ALA A 139 3.19 7.18 -4.16
C ALA A 139 1.97 6.32 -3.78
N HIS A 140 2.20 5.09 -3.28
CA HIS A 140 1.13 4.20 -2.83
C HIS A 140 0.33 4.79 -1.65
N ASN A 141 0.99 5.45 -0.69
CA ASN A 141 0.30 6.10 0.42
C ASN A 141 -0.40 7.40 -0.04
N HIS A 142 0.16 8.10 -1.02
CA HIS A 142 -0.54 9.21 -1.67
C HIS A 142 -1.80 8.74 -2.39
N GLN A 143 -1.80 7.57 -3.05
CA GLN A 143 -3.00 6.99 -3.66
C GLN A 143 -4.03 6.62 -2.59
N ASN A 144 -3.60 6.01 -1.48
CA ASN A 144 -4.48 5.72 -0.34
C ASN A 144 -5.08 7.00 0.25
N ALA A 145 -4.29 8.07 0.37
CA ALA A 145 -4.77 9.38 0.83
C ALA A 145 -5.80 9.99 -0.14
N CYS A 146 -5.59 9.88 -1.46
CA CYS A 146 -6.57 10.31 -2.46
C CYS A 146 -7.87 9.52 -2.34
N ALA A 147 -7.80 8.20 -2.16
CA ALA A 147 -8.98 7.35 -1.97
C ALA A 147 -9.75 7.73 -0.69
N ALA A 148 -9.06 7.82 0.45
CA ALA A 148 -9.66 8.22 1.72
C ALA A 148 -10.28 9.63 1.64
N TYR A 149 -9.56 10.58 1.03
CA TYR A 149 -10.07 11.92 0.78
C TYR A 149 -11.37 11.89 -0.04
N ALA A 150 -11.40 11.16 -1.15
CA ALA A 150 -12.56 11.05 -2.02
C ALA A 150 -13.76 10.44 -1.29
N VAL A 151 -13.56 9.37 -0.49
CA VAL A 151 -14.61 8.79 0.37
C VAL A 151 -15.17 9.84 1.34
N CYS A 152 -14.30 10.50 2.09
CA CYS A 152 -14.72 11.50 3.07
C CYS A 152 -15.45 12.69 2.42
N ARG A 153 -15.03 13.11 1.23
CA ARG A 153 -15.71 14.14 0.45
C ARG A 153 -17.11 13.70 -0.03
N THR A 154 -17.25 12.42 -0.38
CA THR A 154 -18.56 11.83 -0.73
C THR A 154 -19.51 11.82 0.47
N LEU A 155 -18.98 11.59 1.67
CA LEU A 155 -19.72 11.66 2.94
C LEU A 155 -19.99 13.11 3.41
N GLY A 156 -19.59 14.13 2.64
CA GLY A 156 -19.88 15.54 2.93
C GLY A 156 -18.85 16.24 3.84
N LEU A 157 -17.75 15.59 4.21
CA LEU A 157 -16.74 16.23 5.06
C LEU A 157 -16.01 17.36 4.31
N ALA A 158 -15.75 18.45 5.02
CA ALA A 158 -15.00 19.59 4.48
C ALA A 158 -13.51 19.24 4.29
N PRO A 159 -12.82 19.78 3.27
CA PRO A 159 -11.41 19.51 3.02
C PRO A 159 -10.49 19.71 4.23
N ARG A 160 -10.73 20.74 5.04
CA ARG A 160 -9.94 21.02 6.26
C ARG A 160 -10.08 19.94 7.34
N VAL A 161 -11.26 19.33 7.47
CA VAL A 161 -11.50 18.23 8.43
C VAL A 161 -10.72 17.00 7.99
N ILE A 162 -10.74 16.73 6.66
CA ILE A 162 -10.01 15.59 6.09
C ILE A 162 -8.50 15.79 6.19
N GLU A 163 -8.01 17.00 5.93
CA GLU A 163 -6.59 17.36 6.09
C GLU A 163 -6.12 17.12 7.54
N ALA A 164 -6.89 17.54 8.52
CA ALA A 164 -6.58 17.27 9.93
C ALA A 164 -6.56 15.77 10.24
N GLY A 165 -7.50 14.99 9.68
CA GLY A 165 -7.54 13.53 9.81
C GLY A 165 -6.32 12.86 9.17
N LEU A 166 -5.92 13.28 7.96
CA LEU A 166 -4.73 12.76 7.29
C LEU A 166 -3.45 13.10 8.07
N ALA A 167 -3.35 14.32 8.61
CA ALA A 167 -2.19 14.75 9.40
C ALA A 167 -2.07 14.01 10.74
N SER A 168 -3.19 13.64 11.36
CA SER A 168 -3.22 12.87 12.60
C SER A 168 -3.02 11.37 12.41
N PHE A 169 -3.07 10.86 11.18
CA PHE A 169 -2.94 9.45 10.91
C PHE A 169 -1.52 8.96 11.20
N ALA A 170 -1.36 8.15 12.23
CA ALA A 170 -0.07 7.62 12.68
C ALA A 170 0.51 6.53 11.75
N GLY A 171 -0.23 6.09 10.73
CA GLY A 171 0.09 4.92 9.92
C GLY A 171 -0.47 3.62 10.52
N LEU A 172 -0.34 2.54 9.78
CA LEU A 172 -0.67 1.21 10.27
C LEU A 172 0.60 0.51 10.72
N PRO A 173 0.55 -0.29 11.81
CA PRO A 173 1.67 -1.15 12.19
C PRO A 173 2.13 -1.99 10.99
N HIS A 174 3.42 -2.16 10.85
CA HIS A 174 4.06 -2.98 9.81
C HIS A 174 3.78 -2.55 8.35
N ARG A 175 3.30 -1.32 8.13
CA ARG A 175 3.11 -0.72 6.78
C ARG A 175 3.91 0.58 6.67
N SER A 176 5.09 0.51 6.06
CA SER A 176 6.03 1.64 5.92
C SER A 176 6.19 2.45 7.22
N GLN A 177 6.02 1.79 8.36
CA GLN A 177 6.01 2.38 9.69
C GLN A 177 7.41 2.82 10.09
N VAL A 178 7.63 4.11 10.29
CA VAL A 178 8.87 4.62 10.88
C VAL A 178 8.86 4.31 12.36
N ILE A 179 9.71 3.36 12.81
CA ILE A 179 9.77 2.91 14.21
C ILE A 179 10.84 3.61 15.03
N ALA A 180 11.89 4.11 14.37
CA ALA A 180 12.95 4.87 15.03
C ALA A 180 13.71 5.77 14.06
N LYS A 181 14.32 6.83 14.62
CA LYS A 181 15.40 7.60 13.99
C LYS A 181 16.52 7.73 15.02
N THR A 182 17.69 7.18 14.72
CA THR A 182 18.84 7.19 15.62
C THR A 182 20.09 7.50 14.82
N ASP A 183 20.90 8.43 15.26
CA ASP A 183 22.16 8.85 14.63
C ASP A 183 22.02 9.23 13.15
N GLY A 184 20.89 9.84 12.80
CA GLY A 184 20.58 10.22 11.41
C GLY A 184 20.10 9.05 10.53
N VAL A 185 20.01 7.83 11.04
CA VAL A 185 19.50 6.64 10.38
C VAL A 185 18.00 6.46 10.68
N ARG A 186 17.21 6.19 9.65
CA ARG A 186 15.79 5.89 9.77
C ARG A 186 15.57 4.38 9.77
N TYR A 187 14.71 3.88 10.63
CA TYR A 187 14.31 2.47 10.68
C TYR A 187 12.81 2.36 10.31
N VAL A 188 12.53 1.59 9.28
CA VAL A 188 11.18 1.47 8.70
C VAL A 188 10.74 0.01 8.68
N ASN A 189 9.59 -0.26 9.29
CA ASN A 189 8.95 -1.55 9.34
C ASN A 189 7.85 -1.63 8.27
N ASP A 190 8.09 -2.40 7.23
CA ASP A 190 7.11 -2.76 6.20
C ASP A 190 7.00 -4.29 6.08
N SER A 191 6.87 -4.98 7.21
CA SER A 191 6.72 -6.44 7.26
C SER A 191 5.51 -6.95 6.48
N LYS A 192 4.50 -6.09 6.24
CA LYS A 192 3.34 -6.38 5.39
C LYS A 192 3.67 -6.51 3.90
N ALA A 193 4.85 -6.09 3.45
CA ALA A 193 5.35 -6.32 2.09
C ALA A 193 5.71 -7.79 1.85
N THR A 194 4.69 -8.67 1.87
CA THR A 194 4.81 -10.13 1.79
C THR A 194 4.90 -10.66 0.36
N ASN A 195 4.96 -9.79 -0.63
CA ASN A 195 5.19 -10.11 -2.03
C ASN A 195 6.13 -9.10 -2.68
N VAL A 196 6.62 -9.44 -3.86
CA VAL A 196 7.67 -8.69 -4.57
C VAL A 196 7.19 -7.30 -5.00
N ASP A 197 5.94 -7.16 -5.46
CA ASP A 197 5.36 -5.88 -5.88
C ASP A 197 5.24 -4.90 -4.71
N SER A 198 4.81 -5.39 -3.55
CA SER A 198 4.75 -4.56 -2.34
C SER A 198 6.13 -4.11 -1.89
N ALA A 199 7.14 -4.99 -1.94
CA ALA A 199 8.51 -4.62 -1.62
C ALA A 199 9.08 -3.62 -2.64
N ALA A 200 8.79 -3.76 -3.93
CA ALA A 200 9.19 -2.81 -4.95
C ALA A 200 8.63 -1.40 -4.67
N LYS A 201 7.36 -1.29 -4.27
CA LYS A 201 6.73 -0.02 -3.87
C LYS A 201 7.40 0.58 -2.63
N ALA A 202 7.73 -0.26 -1.64
CA ALA A 202 8.45 0.17 -0.44
C ALA A 202 9.86 0.69 -0.77
N LEU A 203 10.61 -0.03 -1.62
CA LEU A 203 11.93 0.39 -2.07
C LEU A 203 11.91 1.72 -2.85
N GLN A 204 10.85 1.99 -3.61
CA GLN A 204 10.68 3.25 -4.34
C GLN A 204 10.39 4.46 -3.42
N ALA A 205 9.93 4.22 -2.20
CA ALA A 205 9.54 5.28 -1.27
C ALA A 205 10.72 5.90 -0.51
N PHE A 206 11.90 5.26 -0.52
CA PHE A 206 13.08 5.68 0.25
C PHE A 206 14.34 5.68 -0.61
N ASP A 207 15.38 6.33 -0.12
CA ASP A 207 16.72 6.35 -0.71
C ASP A 207 17.76 5.84 0.30
N ASN A 208 18.95 5.47 -0.19
CA ASN A 208 20.06 4.95 0.61
C ASN A 208 19.64 3.78 1.51
N ILE A 209 19.03 2.78 0.91
CA ILE A 209 18.33 1.71 1.63
C ILE A 209 19.32 0.61 2.05
N ARG A 210 19.29 0.26 3.34
CA ARG A 210 19.78 -0.99 3.92
C ARG A 210 18.59 -1.94 3.99
N TRP A 211 18.46 -2.81 3.02
CA TRP A 211 17.25 -3.59 2.79
C TRP A 211 17.27 -4.93 3.53
N ILE A 212 16.36 -5.16 4.46
CA ILE A 212 16.14 -6.47 5.09
C ILE A 212 15.02 -7.18 4.35
N CYS A 213 15.33 -8.35 3.75
CA CYS A 213 14.41 -9.10 2.90
C CYS A 213 14.53 -10.61 3.10
N GLY A 214 13.62 -11.39 2.49
CA GLY A 214 13.62 -12.84 2.56
C GLY A 214 12.49 -13.43 3.40
N GLY A 215 12.40 -14.75 3.39
CA GLY A 215 11.33 -15.59 3.91
C GLY A 215 10.92 -16.63 2.87
N LEU A 216 9.67 -17.11 2.91
CA LEU A 216 9.10 -17.98 1.88
C LEU A 216 8.72 -17.17 0.66
N GLN A 217 9.50 -17.35 -0.42
CA GLN A 217 9.23 -16.69 -1.69
C GLN A 217 7.97 -17.28 -2.32
N LYS A 218 7.12 -16.41 -2.88
CA LYS A 218 6.02 -16.81 -3.76
C LYS A 218 6.53 -17.01 -5.19
N ASP A 219 5.77 -17.70 -6.02
CA ASP A 219 6.07 -17.85 -7.46
C ASP A 219 6.21 -16.48 -8.13
N GLY A 220 7.08 -16.39 -9.16
CA GLY A 220 7.22 -15.19 -9.98
C GLY A 220 8.54 -14.42 -9.82
N GLY A 221 9.53 -14.94 -9.08
CA GLY A 221 10.88 -14.33 -9.02
C GLY A 221 10.94 -12.98 -8.32
N LEU A 222 12.05 -12.23 -8.53
CA LEU A 222 12.32 -10.91 -7.93
C LEU A 222 12.41 -9.78 -8.96
N GLU A 223 11.89 -9.97 -10.17
CA GLU A 223 12.03 -9.01 -11.28
C GLU A 223 11.40 -7.65 -10.96
N ALA A 224 10.29 -7.61 -10.23
CA ALA A 224 9.59 -6.37 -9.93
C ALA A 224 10.39 -5.42 -9.02
N VAL A 225 11.35 -5.90 -8.23
CA VAL A 225 12.21 -5.02 -7.41
C VAL A 225 13.39 -4.43 -8.19
N GLN A 226 13.76 -4.99 -9.34
CA GLN A 226 14.94 -4.56 -10.10
C GLN A 226 15.01 -3.06 -10.39
N PRO A 227 13.91 -2.38 -10.82
CA PRO A 227 13.95 -0.94 -11.07
C PRO A 227 14.27 -0.09 -9.83
N ALA A 228 14.05 -0.62 -8.62
CA ALA A 228 14.28 0.08 -7.36
C ALA A 228 15.65 -0.23 -6.73
N LEU A 229 16.39 -1.23 -7.22
CA LEU A 229 17.66 -1.67 -6.63
C LEU A 229 18.76 -0.60 -6.68
N GLY A 230 18.70 0.36 -7.60
CA GLY A 230 19.62 1.50 -7.61
C GLY A 230 19.56 2.38 -6.33
N ARG A 231 18.52 2.23 -5.51
CA ARG A 231 18.35 2.89 -4.20
C ARG A 231 18.87 2.05 -3.03
N VAL A 232 19.15 0.77 -3.27
CA VAL A 232 19.61 -0.19 -2.26
C VAL A 232 21.13 -0.15 -2.18
N ARG A 233 21.66 0.15 -1.00
CA ARG A 233 23.09 0.10 -0.70
C ARG A 233 23.55 -1.34 -0.50
N LYS A 234 22.78 -2.12 0.26
CA LYS A 234 23.05 -3.52 0.55
C LYS A 234 21.77 -4.21 1.02
N ALA A 235 21.61 -5.48 0.65
CA ALA A 235 20.52 -6.35 1.10
C ALA A 235 21.00 -7.31 2.18
N TYR A 236 20.22 -7.48 3.24
CA TYR A 236 20.44 -8.39 4.36
C TYR A 236 19.35 -9.44 4.35
N VAL A 237 19.69 -10.66 3.93
CA VAL A 237 18.68 -11.69 3.63
C VAL A 237 18.46 -12.60 4.83
N ILE A 238 17.20 -12.70 5.23
CA ILE A 238 16.74 -13.57 6.33
C ILE A 238 15.92 -14.74 5.81
N GLY A 239 15.66 -15.71 6.65
CA GLY A 239 14.79 -16.83 6.34
C GLY A 239 15.56 -18.11 6.09
N ARG A 240 14.79 -19.22 6.03
CA ARG A 240 15.33 -20.56 5.84
C ARG A 240 16.02 -20.73 4.48
N GLU A 241 15.50 -20.07 3.45
CA GLU A 241 16.00 -20.12 2.07
C GLU A 241 16.84 -18.89 1.70
N ALA A 242 17.41 -18.20 2.70
CA ALA A 242 18.11 -16.93 2.49
C ALA A 242 19.22 -16.99 1.43
N ALA A 243 19.96 -18.10 1.34
CA ALA A 243 21.01 -18.27 0.33
C ALA A 243 20.45 -18.30 -1.10
N ALA A 244 19.37 -19.04 -1.32
CA ALA A 244 18.71 -19.12 -2.64
C ALA A 244 18.06 -17.79 -3.02
N PHE A 245 17.49 -17.07 -2.06
CA PHE A 245 16.93 -15.73 -2.27
C PHE A 245 18.03 -14.72 -2.62
N ALA A 246 19.17 -14.76 -1.92
CA ALA A 246 20.30 -13.87 -2.14
C ALA A 246 20.89 -14.02 -3.55
N MET A 247 20.97 -15.24 -4.09
CA MET A 247 21.50 -15.49 -5.45
C MET A 247 20.66 -14.84 -6.57
N GLN A 248 19.40 -14.46 -6.30
CA GLN A 248 18.53 -13.81 -7.27
C GLN A 248 18.69 -12.28 -7.27
N LEU A 249 19.41 -11.71 -6.30
CA LEU A 249 19.56 -10.27 -6.15
C LEU A 249 20.85 -9.78 -6.84
N PRO A 250 20.77 -8.88 -7.81
CA PRO A 250 21.93 -8.32 -8.52
C PRO A 250 22.56 -7.13 -7.76
N CYS A 251 22.38 -7.03 -6.45
CA CYS A 251 22.97 -5.98 -5.60
C CYS A 251 23.87 -6.60 -4.54
N GLU A 252 24.67 -5.78 -3.83
CA GLU A 252 25.45 -6.26 -2.70
C GLU A 252 24.53 -6.90 -1.65
N THR A 253 24.87 -8.14 -1.24
CA THR A 253 23.96 -8.97 -0.45
C THR A 253 24.72 -9.73 0.63
N GLU A 254 24.14 -9.80 1.83
CA GLU A 254 24.65 -10.61 2.95
C GLU A 254 23.57 -11.56 3.46
N VAL A 255 23.92 -12.86 3.59
CA VAL A 255 23.02 -13.87 4.16
C VAL A 255 23.12 -13.82 5.68
N CYS A 256 22.07 -13.31 6.32
CA CYS A 256 21.99 -13.12 7.77
C CYS A 256 21.20 -14.22 8.50
N THR A 257 20.34 -14.93 7.78
CA THR A 257 19.43 -15.99 8.26
C THR A 257 18.39 -15.53 9.27
N THR A 258 18.74 -14.72 10.27
CA THR A 258 17.81 -14.25 11.34
C THR A 258 17.66 -12.74 11.35
N MET A 259 16.54 -12.27 11.89
CA MET A 259 16.26 -10.83 12.03
C MET A 259 17.29 -10.14 12.92
N ALA A 260 17.68 -10.76 14.02
CA ALA A 260 18.66 -10.18 14.95
C ALA A 260 20.01 -9.90 14.27
N VAL A 261 20.51 -10.86 13.47
CA VAL A 261 21.76 -10.69 12.72
C VAL A 261 21.61 -9.61 11.65
N ALA A 262 20.50 -9.62 10.88
CA ALA A 262 20.25 -8.65 9.84
C ALA A 262 20.19 -7.20 10.37
N VAL A 263 19.47 -6.98 11.48
CA VAL A 263 19.38 -5.65 12.11
C VAL A 263 20.74 -5.22 12.67
N ALA A 264 21.49 -6.12 13.32
CA ALA A 264 22.81 -5.81 13.86
C ALA A 264 23.80 -5.41 12.75
N ARG A 265 23.83 -6.15 11.63
CA ARG A 265 24.67 -5.85 10.46
C ARG A 265 24.27 -4.55 9.78
N ALA A 266 22.97 -4.39 9.48
CA ALA A 266 22.47 -3.16 8.86
C ALA A 266 22.76 -1.92 9.71
N ARG A 267 22.61 -2.02 11.04
CA ARG A 267 22.94 -0.94 11.99
C ARG A 267 24.42 -0.60 12.00
N ALA A 268 25.30 -1.61 12.03
CA ALA A 268 26.75 -1.41 12.09
C ALA A 268 27.32 -0.72 10.83
N GLU A 269 26.67 -0.93 9.69
CA GLU A 269 27.10 -0.39 8.41
C GLU A 269 26.35 0.90 7.99
N ALA A 270 25.26 1.26 8.69
CA ALA A 270 24.45 2.42 8.34
C ALA A 270 25.17 3.73 8.65
N ALA A 271 25.02 4.70 7.75
CA ALA A 271 25.51 6.06 7.89
C ALA A 271 24.34 7.06 8.02
N PRO A 272 24.55 8.27 8.57
CA PRO A 272 23.52 9.30 8.60
C PRO A 272 22.93 9.55 7.19
N GLY A 273 21.61 9.54 7.11
CA GLY A 273 20.87 9.62 5.83
C GLY A 273 20.43 8.26 5.27
N ASP A 274 20.92 7.14 5.80
CA ASP A 274 20.48 5.81 5.40
C ASP A 274 19.09 5.48 5.99
N THR A 275 18.38 4.59 5.28
CA THR A 275 17.14 3.97 5.76
C THR A 275 17.34 2.45 5.90
N VAL A 276 17.23 1.92 7.12
CA VAL A 276 17.13 0.47 7.37
C VAL A 276 15.67 0.09 7.17
N LEU A 277 15.38 -0.62 6.11
CA LEU A 277 14.02 -0.96 5.68
C LEU A 277 13.80 -2.47 5.76
N LEU A 278 12.85 -2.90 6.58
CA LEU A 278 12.27 -4.23 6.49
C LEU A 278 11.16 -4.21 5.43
N ALA A 279 11.39 -4.81 4.27
CA ALA A 279 10.40 -5.03 3.21
C ALA A 279 10.64 -6.42 2.59
N PRO A 280 10.10 -7.48 3.17
CA PRO A 280 10.59 -8.84 2.98
C PRO A 280 10.49 -9.41 1.58
N ALA A 281 9.56 -8.95 0.74
CA ALA A 281 9.25 -9.52 -0.58
C ALA A 281 8.80 -11.00 -0.55
N ALA A 282 8.54 -11.54 0.66
CA ALA A 282 8.25 -12.95 0.90
C ALA A 282 7.35 -13.13 2.13
N ALA A 283 6.63 -14.25 2.18
CA ALA A 283 5.84 -14.62 3.36
C ALA A 283 6.75 -14.95 4.54
N SER A 284 6.20 -14.90 5.76
CA SER A 284 6.95 -15.03 7.02
C SER A 284 6.96 -16.45 7.61
N PHE A 285 6.18 -17.37 7.06
CA PHE A 285 5.82 -18.66 7.67
C PHE A 285 6.97 -19.67 7.84
N ASP A 286 8.17 -19.33 7.38
CA ASP A 286 9.38 -20.14 7.63
C ASP A 286 10.00 -19.89 9.01
N GLN A 287 9.81 -18.70 9.59
CA GLN A 287 10.38 -18.27 10.86
C GLN A 287 9.36 -17.68 11.84
N TYR A 288 8.16 -17.28 11.39
CA TYR A 288 7.13 -16.59 12.18
C TYR A 288 5.74 -17.10 11.82
N ASP A 289 4.78 -17.05 12.74
CA ASP A 289 3.40 -17.46 12.50
C ASP A 289 2.65 -16.51 11.54
N ASN A 290 3.08 -15.25 11.49
CA ASN A 290 2.48 -14.21 10.63
C ASN A 290 3.48 -13.07 10.40
N PHE A 291 3.10 -12.10 9.53
CA PHE A 291 3.94 -10.95 9.23
C PHE A 291 4.01 -9.95 10.41
N GLU A 292 3.01 -9.93 11.27
CA GLU A 292 2.98 -9.10 12.48
C GLU A 292 4.11 -9.50 13.42
N GLN A 293 4.25 -10.80 13.74
CA GLN A 293 5.35 -11.29 14.58
C GLN A 293 6.72 -10.96 14.00
N ARG A 294 6.89 -11.08 12.68
CA ARG A 294 8.15 -10.68 12.01
C ARG A 294 8.41 -9.19 12.18
N GLY A 295 7.38 -8.36 12.02
CA GLY A 295 7.50 -6.93 12.18
C GLY A 295 7.73 -6.50 13.63
N ASP A 296 7.13 -7.20 14.60
CA ASP A 296 7.38 -6.99 16.03
C ASP A 296 8.80 -7.37 16.41
N ASP A 297 9.33 -8.47 15.86
CA ASP A 297 10.72 -8.86 16.09
C ASP A 297 11.68 -7.79 15.53
N PHE A 298 11.47 -7.29 14.32
CA PHE A 298 12.24 -6.17 13.78
C PHE A 298 12.20 -4.95 14.70
N THR A 299 11.01 -4.56 15.16
CA THR A 299 10.83 -3.42 16.06
C THR A 299 11.61 -3.63 17.37
N ARG A 300 11.52 -4.80 17.95
CA ARG A 300 12.26 -5.18 19.17
C ARG A 300 13.78 -5.13 18.98
N GLN A 301 14.30 -5.69 17.87
CA GLN A 301 15.73 -5.67 17.57
C GLN A 301 16.25 -4.23 17.35
N VAL A 302 15.44 -3.35 16.78
CA VAL A 302 15.78 -1.94 16.55
C VAL A 302 15.74 -1.15 17.86
N THR A 303 14.69 -1.29 18.65
CA THR A 303 14.45 -0.45 19.85
C THR A 303 15.10 -0.99 21.12
N GLY A 304 15.51 -2.24 21.15
CA GLY A 304 16.00 -2.91 22.37
C GLY A 304 14.92 -3.17 23.41
N ALA A 305 13.63 -3.03 23.05
CA ALA A 305 12.53 -3.26 23.97
C ALA A 305 12.36 -4.74 24.28
N ALA A 306 12.41 -5.11 25.57
CA ALA A 306 12.07 -6.46 26.03
C ALA A 306 10.60 -6.78 25.73
N GLN A 307 10.29 -8.06 25.49
CA GLN A 307 8.88 -8.51 25.47
C GLN A 307 8.22 -8.18 26.82
N LYS A 308 7.12 -7.42 26.77
CA LYS A 308 6.21 -7.30 27.91
C LYS A 308 5.26 -8.47 27.94
#